data_bd274b611f32c7b3351087ba4c4e993c
#
_entry.id   bd274b611f32c7b3351087ba4c4e993c
#
_cell.length_a   1.000
_cell.length_b   1.000
_cell.length_c   1.000
_cell.angle_alpha   90.00
_cell.angle_beta   90.00
_cell.angle_gamma   90.00
#
_symmetry.space_group_name_H-M   'P 1'
#
loop_
_entity.id
_entity.type
_entity.pdbx_description
1 polymer ?
#
loop_
_entity_poly.entity_id
_entity_poly.type
_entity_poly.pdbx_seq_one_letter_code
_entity_poly.pdbx_strand_id
1 'polypeptide(L)'
;MPEPPPQDPKEDSQVDSPFSGTGLGNFAAVLRRPNFLLLWMGQVFSQLADKVLLVLLIGLISRQFQPEGASISGWVAAVMLAFTLPAVLLGSLAGVFVDRWPKKGVLVLSNVVRGILVLLLPPLLWLTAGRDLWPGIPLGFGSLLLVSFAVSVLTQFFAPAEQATLPLILPRRELLAANSLYTTTMMASLIVGFAIGEPLLTLADRWVRAWLPGWEVGPELLVGGAYLLAGSLLLLLQPHERLEPRPWQAPHLWEDLKLGLQYIGQMPLIRAALLQMVVLYSLFAALAVLAVRMAEVTAELEADQFGVLLAAAGLGMAIGAFWVGDTGRLVSRRAWSGLGSLLLCLSLAALSWTEGKLFPSLAWIALLGCGGALVAVPMQTLLQEETPEHLRGKVFGLQNNAVNIALSLPLVLAGVAETYFGLAWTFLGLAALTGSAGLYLWGLLGREGHR
;
A
#
# COMPACT_ATOMS: atom_id res chain seq x y z
N MET A 1 -25.10 -25.84 47.62
CA MET A 1 -24.74 -25.28 46.30
C MET A 1 -25.32 -26.21 45.27
N PRO A 2 -26.21 -25.79 44.39
CA PRO A 2 -26.73 -26.63 43.34
C PRO A 2 -25.70 -26.72 42.19
N GLU A 3 -25.49 -27.92 41.63
CA GLU A 3 -24.65 -28.19 40.47
C GLU A 3 -25.12 -27.41 39.26
N PRO A 4 -24.20 -26.89 38.43
CA PRO A 4 -24.56 -26.26 37.15
C PRO A 4 -25.20 -27.30 36.19
N PRO A 5 -26.17 -26.91 35.35
CA PRO A 5 -26.79 -27.82 34.40
C PRO A 5 -25.77 -28.32 33.37
N PRO A 6 -25.96 -29.58 32.86
CA PRO A 6 -25.06 -30.17 31.88
C PRO A 6 -25.12 -29.34 30.57
N GLN A 7 -23.97 -28.96 30.07
CA GLN A 7 -23.81 -28.30 28.76
C GLN A 7 -24.16 -29.35 27.68
N ASP A 8 -25.09 -28.97 26.82
CA ASP A 8 -25.56 -29.77 25.70
C ASP A 8 -24.44 -29.91 24.64
N PRO A 9 -23.97 -31.10 24.27
CA PRO A 9 -22.86 -31.31 23.33
C PRO A 9 -23.23 -31.16 21.86
N LYS A 10 -24.29 -30.44 21.52
CA LYS A 10 -24.84 -30.38 20.14
C LYS A 10 -24.49 -29.12 19.35
N GLU A 11 -23.75 -28.16 19.90
CA GLU A 11 -23.45 -26.91 19.15
C GLU A 11 -22.12 -26.91 18.38
N ASP A 12 -21.26 -27.92 18.53
CA ASP A 12 -19.94 -27.96 17.88
C ASP A 12 -19.77 -28.93 16.70
N SER A 13 -20.86 -29.48 16.17
CA SER A 13 -20.80 -30.40 15.04
C SER A 13 -21.50 -29.93 13.77
N GLN A 14 -21.38 -28.65 13.42
CA GLN A 14 -21.39 -28.29 12.00
C GLN A 14 -19.99 -28.52 11.44
N VAL A 15 -19.70 -29.78 11.14
CA VAL A 15 -18.65 -30.20 10.21
C VAL A 15 -18.97 -29.49 8.88
N ASP A 16 -18.29 -28.32 8.67
CA ASP A 16 -18.31 -27.64 7.40
C ASP A 16 -17.92 -28.64 6.31
N SER A 17 -18.85 -28.93 5.43
CA SER A 17 -18.59 -29.68 4.20
C SER A 17 -17.35 -29.01 3.53
N PRO A 18 -16.36 -29.81 3.08
CA PRO A 18 -15.25 -29.22 2.32
C PRO A 18 -15.85 -28.65 1.04
N PHE A 19 -15.97 -27.32 0.99
CA PHE A 19 -16.32 -26.63 -0.24
C PHE A 19 -15.23 -26.95 -1.26
N SER A 20 -15.50 -27.92 -2.13
CA SER A 20 -14.81 -28.17 -3.39
C SER A 20 -15.18 -27.08 -4.40
N GLY A 21 -14.98 -25.82 -4.03
CA GLY A 21 -15.11 -24.69 -4.96
C GLY A 21 -13.75 -24.47 -5.61
N THR A 22 -13.71 -24.47 -6.94
CA THR A 22 -12.64 -23.88 -7.72
C THR A 22 -12.35 -22.46 -7.17
N GLY A 23 -11.12 -22.00 -7.20
CA GLY A 23 -10.71 -20.74 -6.54
C GLY A 23 -11.47 -19.50 -6.96
N LEU A 24 -12.08 -19.44 -8.15
CA LEU A 24 -13.06 -18.43 -8.54
C LEU A 24 -14.23 -18.35 -7.53
N GLY A 25 -14.60 -19.47 -6.90
CA GLY A 25 -15.61 -19.51 -5.85
C GLY A 25 -15.19 -18.75 -4.58
N ASN A 26 -13.89 -18.68 -4.26
CA ASN A 26 -13.40 -17.97 -3.09
C ASN A 26 -13.49 -16.43 -3.28
N PHE A 27 -13.15 -15.92 -4.45
CA PHE A 27 -13.32 -14.51 -4.78
C PHE A 27 -14.80 -14.11 -4.83
N ALA A 28 -15.65 -14.95 -5.46
CA ALA A 28 -17.08 -14.72 -5.50
C ALA A 28 -17.72 -14.69 -4.10
N ALA A 29 -17.27 -15.55 -3.19
CA ALA A 29 -17.74 -15.56 -1.80
C ALA A 29 -17.42 -14.26 -1.08
N VAL A 30 -16.20 -13.74 -1.24
CA VAL A 30 -15.76 -12.48 -0.63
C VAL A 30 -16.50 -11.29 -1.23
N LEU A 31 -16.65 -11.23 -2.56
CA LEU A 31 -17.36 -10.15 -3.26
C LEU A 31 -18.87 -10.13 -2.99
N ARG A 32 -19.47 -11.23 -2.55
CA ARG A 32 -20.87 -11.27 -2.14
C ARG A 32 -21.12 -10.68 -0.75
N ARG A 33 -20.06 -10.39 0.03
CA ARG A 33 -20.21 -9.80 1.34
C ARG A 33 -20.31 -8.27 1.25
N PRO A 34 -21.44 -7.67 1.65
CA PRO A 34 -21.67 -6.24 1.45
C PRO A 34 -20.65 -5.37 2.19
N ASN A 35 -20.26 -5.74 3.42
CA ASN A 35 -19.26 -5.00 4.17
C ASN A 35 -17.87 -5.03 3.51
N PHE A 36 -17.47 -6.17 2.94
CA PHE A 36 -16.23 -6.25 2.18
C PHE A 36 -16.30 -5.41 0.90
N LEU A 37 -17.39 -5.49 0.17
CA LEU A 37 -17.56 -4.72 -1.07
C LEU A 37 -17.49 -3.22 -0.79
N LEU A 38 -18.12 -2.73 0.27
CA LEU A 38 -18.07 -1.32 0.69
C LEU A 38 -16.65 -0.89 1.05
N LEU A 39 -15.92 -1.71 1.84
CA LEU A 39 -14.54 -1.42 2.21
C LEU A 39 -13.64 -1.43 0.97
N TRP A 40 -13.77 -2.44 0.11
CA TRP A 40 -12.96 -2.60 -1.10
C TRP A 40 -13.21 -1.48 -2.13
N MET A 41 -14.46 -1.11 -2.39
CA MET A 41 -14.78 0.01 -3.28
C MET A 41 -14.30 1.34 -2.71
N GLY A 42 -14.44 1.55 -1.39
CA GLY A 42 -13.87 2.71 -0.71
C GLY A 42 -12.36 2.80 -0.90
N GLN A 43 -11.65 1.67 -0.81
CA GLN A 43 -10.22 1.59 -1.08
C GLN A 43 -9.90 1.90 -2.55
N VAL A 44 -10.63 1.34 -3.52
CA VAL A 44 -10.42 1.60 -4.96
C VAL A 44 -10.45 3.09 -5.23
N PHE A 45 -11.51 3.79 -4.79
CA PHE A 45 -11.64 5.24 -5.01
C PHE A 45 -10.57 6.03 -4.27
N SER A 46 -10.26 5.67 -3.02
CA SER A 46 -9.23 6.33 -2.23
C SER A 46 -7.84 6.17 -2.86
N GLN A 47 -7.49 4.97 -3.30
CA GLN A 47 -6.20 4.68 -3.94
C GLN A 47 -6.04 5.35 -5.30
N LEU A 48 -7.10 5.34 -6.12
CA LEU A 48 -7.09 6.09 -7.39
C LEU A 48 -6.93 7.58 -7.13
N ALA A 49 -7.67 8.12 -6.15
CA ALA A 49 -7.54 9.52 -5.76
C ALA A 49 -6.12 9.88 -5.33
N ASP A 50 -5.43 9.02 -4.55
CA ASP A 50 -4.03 9.22 -4.14
C ASP A 50 -3.08 9.36 -5.36
N LYS A 51 -3.24 8.51 -6.39
CA LYS A 51 -2.40 8.54 -7.59
C LYS A 51 -2.71 9.73 -8.48
N VAL A 52 -3.99 10.00 -8.70
CA VAL A 52 -4.43 11.14 -9.51
C VAL A 52 -4.13 12.47 -8.81
N LEU A 53 -4.17 12.53 -7.47
CA LEU A 53 -3.72 13.70 -6.69
C LEU A 53 -2.27 14.06 -7.00
N LEU A 54 -1.37 13.07 -7.05
CA LEU A 54 0.02 13.33 -7.37
C LEU A 54 0.18 13.94 -8.77
N VAL A 55 -0.57 13.42 -9.75
CA VAL A 55 -0.59 13.97 -11.12
C VAL A 55 -1.14 15.41 -11.11
N LEU A 56 -2.22 15.67 -10.37
CA LEU A 56 -2.80 17.00 -10.17
C LEU A 56 -1.78 17.98 -9.60
N LEU A 57 -1.09 17.61 -8.51
CA LEU A 57 -0.10 18.47 -7.85
C LEU A 57 1.08 18.81 -8.77
N ILE A 58 1.59 17.84 -9.53
CA ILE A 58 2.65 18.06 -10.53
C ILE A 58 2.13 19.01 -11.62
N GLY A 59 0.90 18.83 -12.10
CA GLY A 59 0.27 19.72 -13.08
C GLY A 59 0.11 21.16 -12.55
N LEU A 60 -0.30 21.33 -11.29
CA LEU A 60 -0.38 22.66 -10.65
C LEU A 60 0.99 23.33 -10.51
N ILE A 61 2.02 22.55 -10.13
CA ILE A 61 3.39 23.06 -10.03
C ILE A 61 3.86 23.57 -11.39
N SER A 62 3.70 22.76 -12.44
CA SER A 62 4.14 23.12 -13.80
C SER A 62 3.45 24.35 -14.34
N ARG A 63 2.15 24.53 -14.06
CA ARG A 63 1.35 25.64 -14.60
C ARG A 63 1.47 26.94 -13.81
N GLN A 64 1.66 26.88 -12.47
CA GLN A 64 1.53 28.06 -11.62
C GLN A 64 2.83 28.48 -10.90
N PHE A 65 3.76 27.55 -10.69
CA PHE A 65 4.92 27.79 -9.83
C PHE A 65 6.27 27.65 -10.53
N GLN A 66 6.33 26.92 -11.65
CA GLN A 66 7.58 26.72 -12.36
C GLN A 66 7.94 27.96 -13.19
N PRO A 67 9.07 28.66 -12.90
CA PRO A 67 9.56 29.74 -13.75
C PRO A 67 9.97 29.21 -15.13
N GLU A 68 9.79 30.03 -16.17
CA GLU A 68 10.23 29.68 -17.53
C GLU A 68 11.73 29.32 -17.55
N GLY A 69 12.06 28.16 -18.11
CA GLY A 69 13.43 27.66 -18.21
C GLY A 69 14.03 27.08 -16.91
N ALA A 70 13.29 27.06 -15.79
CA ALA A 70 13.74 26.44 -14.56
C ALA A 70 13.32 24.96 -14.45
N SER A 71 14.14 24.15 -13.78
CA SER A 71 13.82 22.74 -13.51
C SER A 71 12.64 22.61 -12.52
N ILE A 72 11.67 21.77 -12.85
CA ILE A 72 10.55 21.40 -11.96
C ILE A 72 10.98 20.51 -10.79
N SER A 73 12.16 19.88 -10.90
CA SER A 73 12.59 18.79 -10.00
C SER A 73 12.59 19.18 -8.52
N GLY A 74 13.04 20.40 -8.20
CA GLY A 74 13.06 20.89 -6.81
C GLY A 74 11.67 21.04 -6.19
N TRP A 75 10.71 21.52 -6.96
CA TRP A 75 9.31 21.68 -6.55
C TRP A 75 8.62 20.32 -6.32
N VAL A 76 8.85 19.39 -7.25
CA VAL A 76 8.32 18.02 -7.14
C VAL A 76 8.97 17.29 -5.96
N ALA A 77 10.28 17.43 -5.75
CA ALA A 77 10.98 16.86 -4.60
C ALA A 77 10.41 17.35 -3.26
N ALA A 78 10.07 18.64 -3.15
CA ALA A 78 9.44 19.18 -1.94
C ALA A 78 8.05 18.56 -1.68
N VAL A 79 7.24 18.36 -2.71
CA VAL A 79 5.95 17.65 -2.58
C VAL A 79 6.17 16.19 -2.17
N MET A 80 7.12 15.49 -2.78
CA MET A 80 7.45 14.11 -2.39
C MET A 80 7.89 14.03 -0.93
N LEU A 81 8.68 15.01 -0.47
CA LEU A 81 9.07 15.09 0.93
C LEU A 81 7.85 15.33 1.84
N ALA A 82 6.92 16.21 1.44
CA ALA A 82 5.68 16.47 2.18
C ALA A 82 4.82 15.20 2.31
N PHE A 83 4.82 14.30 1.33
CA PHE A 83 4.15 12.99 1.43
C PHE A 83 4.93 11.98 2.27
N THR A 84 6.25 11.94 2.16
CA THR A 84 7.08 10.91 2.80
C THR A 84 7.29 11.18 4.30
N LEU A 85 7.44 12.44 4.69
CA LEU A 85 7.74 12.82 6.06
C LEU A 85 6.69 12.32 7.08
N PRO A 86 5.36 12.51 6.87
CA PRO A 86 4.35 11.95 7.76
C PRO A 86 4.40 10.41 7.80
N ALA A 87 4.68 9.75 6.67
CA ALA A 87 4.74 8.30 6.60
C ALA A 87 5.83 7.73 7.50
N VAL A 88 7.00 8.34 7.52
CA VAL A 88 8.13 7.94 8.36
C VAL A 88 7.89 8.30 9.83
N LEU A 89 7.36 9.48 10.13
CA LEU A 89 7.24 9.99 11.50
C LEU A 89 6.00 9.46 12.23
N LEU A 90 4.87 9.31 11.53
CA LEU A 90 3.56 9.08 12.15
C LEU A 90 3.01 7.68 11.92
N GLY A 91 3.58 6.87 11.02
CA GLY A 91 3.01 5.57 10.67
C GLY A 91 2.77 4.65 11.89
N SER A 92 3.76 4.50 12.77
CA SER A 92 3.62 3.69 13.99
C SER A 92 2.74 4.36 15.05
N LEU A 93 2.81 5.68 15.18
CA LEU A 93 1.97 6.45 16.11
C LEU A 93 0.49 6.36 15.74
N ALA A 94 0.18 6.47 14.45
CA ALA A 94 -1.18 6.34 13.96
C ALA A 94 -1.82 5.00 14.34
N GLY A 95 -1.04 3.91 14.31
CA GLY A 95 -1.49 2.58 14.73
C GLY A 95 -1.97 2.54 16.18
N VAL A 96 -1.26 3.21 17.10
CA VAL A 96 -1.64 3.29 18.52
C VAL A 96 -3.02 3.95 18.71
N PHE A 97 -3.28 5.02 17.95
CA PHE A 97 -4.58 5.69 18.00
C PHE A 97 -5.67 4.84 17.35
N VAL A 98 -5.36 4.17 16.25
CA VAL A 98 -6.31 3.30 15.54
C VAL A 98 -6.80 2.16 16.41
N ASP A 99 -5.99 1.58 17.30
CA ASP A 99 -6.44 0.55 18.26
C ASP A 99 -7.54 1.06 19.20
N ARG A 100 -7.52 2.35 19.52
CA ARG A 100 -8.43 2.97 20.50
C ARG A 100 -9.68 3.58 19.88
N TRP A 101 -9.60 3.96 18.61
CA TRP A 101 -10.68 4.63 17.91
C TRP A 101 -11.53 3.65 17.11
N PRO A 102 -12.82 3.98 16.88
CA PRO A 102 -13.65 3.20 15.97
C PRO A 102 -13.05 3.20 14.58
N LYS A 103 -12.69 2.00 14.06
CA LYS A 103 -12.02 1.87 12.75
C LYS A 103 -12.83 2.50 11.63
N LYS A 104 -14.17 2.27 11.64
CA LYS A 104 -15.11 2.94 10.72
C LYS A 104 -14.97 4.46 10.76
N GLY A 105 -14.93 5.05 11.97
CA GLY A 105 -14.78 6.49 12.15
C GLY A 105 -13.49 7.02 11.55
N VAL A 106 -12.37 6.31 11.76
CA VAL A 106 -11.06 6.67 11.19
C VAL A 106 -11.09 6.60 9.66
N LEU A 107 -11.63 5.51 9.09
CA LEU A 107 -11.73 5.30 7.63
C LEU A 107 -12.57 6.40 6.95
N VAL A 108 -13.72 6.73 7.53
CA VAL A 108 -14.61 7.76 6.99
C VAL A 108 -13.98 9.14 7.14
N LEU A 109 -13.54 9.50 8.35
CA LEU A 109 -13.01 10.84 8.63
C LEU A 109 -11.76 11.13 7.77
N SER A 110 -10.84 10.18 7.65
CA SER A 110 -9.63 10.38 6.83
C SER A 110 -9.98 10.63 5.36
N ASN A 111 -10.93 9.92 4.78
CA ASN A 111 -11.33 10.15 3.38
C ASN A 111 -12.08 11.46 3.21
N VAL A 112 -13.03 11.76 4.09
CA VAL A 112 -13.81 13.01 4.01
C VAL A 112 -12.91 14.23 4.17
N VAL A 113 -12.01 14.22 5.17
CA VAL A 113 -11.08 15.36 5.37
C VAL A 113 -10.09 15.48 4.23
N ARG A 114 -9.54 14.36 3.68
CA ARG A 114 -8.71 14.41 2.46
C ARG A 114 -9.45 15.04 1.29
N GLY A 115 -10.71 14.63 1.07
CA GLY A 115 -11.55 15.22 0.01
C GLY A 115 -11.76 16.71 0.21
N ILE A 116 -12.09 17.16 1.41
CA ILE A 116 -12.26 18.59 1.74
C ILE A 116 -10.95 19.36 1.53
N LEU A 117 -9.80 18.83 1.98
CA LEU A 117 -8.50 19.47 1.81
C LEU A 117 -8.16 19.69 0.33
N VAL A 118 -8.44 18.70 -0.52
CA VAL A 118 -8.21 18.84 -1.97
C VAL A 118 -9.16 19.88 -2.58
N LEU A 119 -10.43 19.90 -2.18
CA LEU A 119 -11.41 20.89 -2.63
C LEU A 119 -11.10 22.31 -2.15
N LEU A 120 -10.34 22.45 -1.07
CA LEU A 120 -9.87 23.73 -0.57
C LEU A 120 -8.64 24.27 -1.33
N LEU A 121 -7.99 23.47 -2.18
CA LEU A 121 -6.82 23.95 -2.96
C LEU A 121 -7.14 25.16 -3.83
N PRO A 122 -8.19 25.16 -4.69
CA PRO A 122 -8.46 26.33 -5.54
C PRO A 122 -8.67 27.62 -4.77
N PRO A 123 -9.53 27.72 -3.72
CA PRO A 123 -9.69 28.93 -2.95
C PRO A 123 -8.41 29.32 -2.19
N LEU A 124 -7.62 28.35 -1.70
CA LEU A 124 -6.33 28.64 -1.06
C LEU A 124 -5.33 29.25 -2.05
N LEU A 125 -5.21 28.69 -3.25
CA LEU A 125 -4.33 29.21 -4.30
C LEU A 125 -4.77 30.60 -4.74
N TRP A 126 -6.07 30.85 -4.85
CA TRP A 126 -6.61 32.17 -5.18
C TRP A 126 -6.31 33.20 -4.08
N LEU A 127 -6.52 32.86 -2.79
CA LEU A 127 -6.26 33.74 -1.65
C LEU A 127 -4.78 34.06 -1.45
N THR A 128 -3.90 33.18 -1.89
CA THR A 128 -2.45 33.30 -1.72
C THR A 128 -1.75 33.82 -2.98
N ALA A 129 -2.50 34.08 -4.07
CA ALA A 129 -1.97 34.58 -5.32
C ALA A 129 -1.24 35.90 -5.13
N GLY A 130 -0.03 36.02 -5.73
CA GLY A 130 0.79 37.24 -5.66
C GLY A 130 1.44 37.53 -4.29
N ARG A 131 1.39 36.57 -3.36
CA ARG A 131 2.06 36.65 -2.06
C ARG A 131 3.19 35.63 -1.98
N ASP A 132 4.32 36.04 -1.41
CA ASP A 132 5.47 35.17 -1.16
C ASP A 132 5.51 34.74 0.31
N LEU A 133 5.81 33.45 0.55
CA LEU A 133 6.13 32.92 1.87
C LEU A 133 7.56 33.30 2.26
N TRP A 134 8.47 33.23 1.28
CA TRP A 134 9.88 33.57 1.36
C TRP A 134 10.31 34.11 -0.02
N PRO A 135 11.34 34.96 -0.13
CA PRO A 135 11.82 35.40 -1.43
C PRO A 135 12.06 34.25 -2.39
N GLY A 136 11.29 34.19 -3.48
CA GLY A 136 11.35 33.12 -4.47
C GLY A 136 10.48 31.87 -4.18
N ILE A 137 9.73 31.85 -3.08
CA ILE A 137 8.79 30.76 -2.76
C ILE A 137 7.37 31.35 -2.62
N PRO A 138 6.49 31.18 -3.61
CA PRO A 138 5.11 31.66 -3.54
C PRO A 138 4.34 31.03 -2.36
N LEU A 139 3.52 31.84 -1.68
CA LEU A 139 2.66 31.36 -0.57
C LEU A 139 1.70 30.27 -1.03
N GLY A 140 1.24 30.32 -2.29
CA GLY A 140 0.42 29.29 -2.89
C GLY A 140 1.10 27.91 -2.93
N PHE A 141 2.41 27.87 -3.21
CA PHE A 141 3.16 26.61 -3.12
C PHE A 141 3.27 26.09 -1.68
N GLY A 142 3.46 26.99 -0.71
CA GLY A 142 3.39 26.63 0.71
C GLY A 142 2.04 25.99 1.10
N SER A 143 0.93 26.55 0.58
CA SER A 143 -0.41 25.99 0.77
C SER A 143 -0.55 24.58 0.15
N LEU A 144 0.02 24.37 -1.04
CA LEU A 144 0.04 23.08 -1.72
C LEU A 144 0.85 22.04 -0.92
N LEU A 145 2.01 22.42 -0.36
CA LEU A 145 2.80 21.55 0.52
C LEU A 145 2.06 21.21 1.81
N LEU A 146 1.37 22.18 2.41
CA LEU A 146 0.59 21.96 3.63
C LEU A 146 -0.56 20.97 3.40
N VAL A 147 -1.31 21.12 2.30
CA VAL A 147 -2.39 20.19 1.93
C VAL A 147 -1.83 18.80 1.65
N SER A 148 -0.73 18.70 0.90
CA SER A 148 -0.06 17.42 0.62
C SER A 148 0.39 16.72 1.91
N PHE A 149 0.99 17.47 2.83
CA PHE A 149 1.40 16.96 4.14
C PHE A 149 0.20 16.48 4.96
N ALA A 150 -0.88 17.27 5.03
CA ALA A 150 -2.09 16.93 5.78
C ALA A 150 -2.80 15.68 5.19
N VAL A 151 -2.88 15.57 3.86
CA VAL A 151 -3.40 14.36 3.18
C VAL A 151 -2.55 13.14 3.52
N SER A 152 -1.22 13.27 3.51
CA SER A 152 -0.31 12.19 3.89
C SER A 152 -0.47 11.79 5.37
N VAL A 153 -0.61 12.75 6.29
CA VAL A 153 -0.91 12.47 7.71
C VAL A 153 -2.15 11.59 7.83
N LEU A 154 -3.24 11.97 7.17
CA LEU A 154 -4.51 11.20 7.22
C LEU A 154 -4.37 9.80 6.63
N THR A 155 -3.53 9.64 5.60
CA THR A 155 -3.22 8.33 5.01
C THR A 155 -2.54 7.39 6.03
N GLN A 156 -1.70 7.94 6.95
CA GLN A 156 -1.06 7.11 7.98
C GLN A 156 -2.06 6.53 8.98
N PHE A 157 -3.20 7.20 9.23
CA PHE A 157 -4.29 6.65 10.04
C PHE A 157 -5.18 5.70 9.24
N PHE A 158 -5.42 6.00 7.97
CA PHE A 158 -6.26 5.18 7.11
C PHE A 158 -5.71 3.76 6.93
N ALA A 159 -4.43 3.62 6.59
CA ALA A 159 -3.82 2.34 6.26
C ALA A 159 -3.92 1.29 7.40
N PRO A 160 -3.51 1.55 8.66
CA PRO A 160 -3.67 0.56 9.72
C PRO A 160 -5.14 0.33 10.10
N ALA A 161 -6.03 1.33 9.98
CA ALA A 161 -7.46 1.16 10.23
C ALA A 161 -8.09 0.21 9.20
N GLU A 162 -7.74 0.33 7.94
CA GLU A 162 -8.17 -0.54 6.85
C GLU A 162 -7.74 -1.99 7.10
N GLN A 163 -6.45 -2.21 7.39
CA GLN A 163 -5.90 -3.52 7.69
C GLN A 163 -6.53 -4.16 8.93
N ALA A 164 -6.81 -3.36 9.96
CA ALA A 164 -7.47 -3.82 11.17
C ALA A 164 -8.96 -4.13 10.98
N THR A 165 -9.62 -3.49 10.00
CA THR A 165 -11.05 -3.69 9.72
C THR A 165 -11.31 -4.99 8.96
N LEU A 166 -10.41 -5.43 8.10
CA LEU A 166 -10.61 -6.59 7.24
C LEU A 166 -10.99 -7.87 8.04
N PRO A 167 -10.25 -8.24 9.11
CA PRO A 167 -10.60 -9.39 9.92
C PRO A 167 -11.82 -9.18 10.84
N LEU A 168 -12.38 -7.98 10.95
CA LEU A 168 -13.64 -7.72 11.66
C LEU A 168 -14.88 -7.98 10.80
N ILE A 169 -14.73 -7.96 9.47
CA ILE A 169 -15.82 -8.10 8.51
C ILE A 169 -15.80 -9.42 7.75
N LEU A 170 -14.68 -10.15 7.80
CA LEU A 170 -14.48 -11.42 7.11
C LEU A 170 -14.04 -12.53 8.06
N PRO A 171 -14.50 -13.77 7.87
CA PRO A 171 -13.96 -14.92 8.56
C PRO A 171 -12.52 -15.21 8.10
N ARG A 172 -11.71 -15.82 8.98
CA ARG A 172 -10.28 -16.14 8.69
C ARG A 172 -10.09 -16.86 7.35
N ARG A 173 -11.00 -17.74 6.98
CA ARG A 173 -10.95 -18.51 5.72
C ARG A 173 -11.04 -17.65 4.46
N GLU A 174 -11.58 -16.43 4.54
CA GLU A 174 -11.78 -15.53 3.39
C GLU A 174 -10.68 -14.45 3.29
N LEU A 175 -9.85 -14.27 4.33
CA LEU A 175 -8.82 -13.22 4.38
C LEU A 175 -7.77 -13.36 3.27
N LEU A 176 -7.40 -14.58 2.89
CA LEU A 176 -6.42 -14.80 1.83
C LEU A 176 -6.94 -14.28 0.48
N ALA A 177 -8.18 -14.61 0.12
CA ALA A 177 -8.80 -14.13 -1.12
C ALA A 177 -9.01 -12.60 -1.07
N ALA A 178 -9.40 -12.06 0.08
CA ALA A 178 -9.54 -10.62 0.27
C ALA A 178 -8.20 -9.89 0.07
N ASN A 179 -7.11 -10.35 0.70
CA ASN A 179 -5.79 -9.75 0.55
C ASN A 179 -5.25 -9.87 -0.88
N SER A 180 -5.59 -10.96 -1.59
CA SER A 180 -5.29 -11.10 -3.02
C SER A 180 -5.99 -10.03 -3.86
N LEU A 181 -7.28 -9.80 -3.63
CA LEU A 181 -8.04 -8.74 -4.30
C LEU A 181 -7.45 -7.35 -3.98
N TYR A 182 -7.09 -7.11 -2.72
CA TYR A 182 -6.45 -5.86 -2.30
C TYR A 182 -5.12 -5.63 -3.02
N THR A 183 -4.25 -6.63 -3.06
CA THR A 183 -2.94 -6.55 -3.74
C THR A 183 -3.12 -6.31 -5.25
N THR A 184 -4.02 -7.05 -5.89
CA THR A 184 -4.31 -6.88 -7.31
C THR A 184 -4.86 -5.48 -7.60
N THR A 185 -5.80 -5.01 -6.78
CA THR A 185 -6.39 -3.67 -6.90
C THR A 185 -5.37 -2.56 -6.69
N MET A 186 -4.47 -2.72 -5.71
CA MET A 186 -3.40 -1.76 -5.45
C MET A 186 -2.50 -1.60 -6.68
N MET A 187 -2.11 -2.71 -7.32
CA MET A 187 -1.30 -2.68 -8.55
C MET A 187 -2.08 -2.11 -9.74
N ALA A 188 -3.35 -2.50 -9.90
CA ALA A 188 -4.21 -1.94 -10.94
C ALA A 188 -4.39 -0.43 -10.75
N SER A 189 -4.63 0.03 -9.52
CA SER A 189 -4.79 1.45 -9.20
C SER A 189 -3.52 2.27 -9.45
N LEU A 190 -2.33 1.66 -9.23
CA LEU A 190 -1.06 2.30 -9.54
C LEU A 190 -0.93 2.54 -11.06
N ILE A 191 -1.13 1.48 -11.85
CA ILE A 191 -1.01 1.53 -13.31
C ILE A 191 -2.07 2.45 -13.90
N VAL A 192 -3.33 2.23 -13.55
CA VAL A 192 -4.47 3.00 -14.08
C VAL A 192 -4.38 4.46 -13.64
N GLY A 193 -4.08 4.71 -12.36
CA GLY A 193 -4.03 6.06 -11.80
C GLY A 193 -2.98 6.95 -12.47
N PHE A 194 -1.80 6.42 -12.78
CA PHE A 194 -0.78 7.19 -13.49
C PHE A 194 -1.00 7.23 -15.01
N ALA A 195 -1.46 6.13 -15.64
CA ALA A 195 -1.66 6.09 -17.08
C ALA A 195 -2.81 6.97 -17.55
N ILE A 196 -3.92 7.02 -16.80
CA ILE A 196 -5.13 7.77 -17.19
C ILE A 196 -5.38 9.01 -16.31
N GLY A 197 -4.53 9.26 -15.32
CA GLY A 197 -4.68 10.39 -14.38
C GLY A 197 -4.78 11.73 -15.10
N GLU A 198 -3.84 12.06 -15.98
CA GLU A 198 -3.84 13.32 -16.74
C GLU A 198 -5.04 13.43 -17.71
N PRO A 199 -5.37 12.43 -18.54
CA PRO A 199 -6.59 12.43 -19.33
C PRO A 199 -7.87 12.65 -18.51
N LEU A 200 -7.99 12.02 -17.34
CA LEU A 200 -9.14 12.19 -16.46
C LEU A 200 -9.24 13.60 -15.90
N LEU A 201 -8.13 14.19 -15.45
CA LEU A 201 -8.09 15.56 -14.97
C LEU A 201 -8.47 16.56 -16.07
N THR A 202 -7.94 16.35 -17.27
CA THR A 202 -8.26 17.19 -18.44
C THR A 202 -9.74 17.07 -18.83
N LEU A 203 -10.31 15.86 -18.79
CA LEU A 203 -11.72 15.63 -19.08
C LEU A 203 -12.61 16.31 -18.02
N ALA A 204 -12.28 16.18 -16.74
CA ALA A 204 -13.00 16.82 -15.64
C ALA A 204 -12.99 18.35 -15.79
N ASP A 205 -11.84 18.93 -16.15
CA ASP A 205 -11.71 20.36 -16.37
C ASP A 205 -12.56 20.86 -17.56
N ARG A 206 -12.54 20.13 -18.68
CA ARG A 206 -13.40 20.43 -19.84
C ARG A 206 -14.89 20.36 -19.47
N TRP A 207 -15.27 19.37 -18.67
CA TRP A 207 -16.66 19.18 -18.27
C TRP A 207 -17.15 20.32 -17.35
N VAL A 208 -16.34 20.72 -16.37
CA VAL A 208 -16.64 21.82 -15.47
C VAL A 208 -16.72 23.15 -16.23
N ARG A 209 -15.78 23.44 -17.12
CA ARG A 209 -15.80 24.67 -17.95
C ARG A 209 -17.03 24.74 -18.88
N ALA A 210 -17.55 23.60 -19.33
CA ALA A 210 -18.74 23.57 -20.16
C ALA A 210 -20.00 24.03 -19.39
N TRP A 211 -20.06 23.77 -18.06
CA TRP A 211 -21.20 24.15 -17.21
C TRP A 211 -20.96 25.45 -16.44
N LEU A 212 -19.71 25.75 -16.09
CA LEU A 212 -19.29 26.92 -15.33
C LEU A 212 -18.12 27.60 -16.06
N PRO A 213 -18.39 28.40 -17.11
CA PRO A 213 -17.34 29.10 -17.85
C PRO A 213 -16.49 29.99 -16.92
N GLY A 214 -15.17 29.88 -17.01
CA GLY A 214 -14.22 30.64 -16.17
C GLY A 214 -13.79 29.94 -14.88
N TRP A 215 -14.32 28.75 -14.57
CA TRP A 215 -13.88 27.95 -13.42
C TRP A 215 -12.94 26.82 -13.87
N GLU A 216 -11.72 26.82 -13.33
CA GLU A 216 -10.69 25.79 -13.62
C GLU A 216 -10.47 24.91 -12.39
N VAL A 217 -11.55 24.33 -11.85
CA VAL A 217 -11.54 23.51 -10.62
C VAL A 217 -11.93 22.06 -10.87
N GLY A 218 -12.07 21.66 -12.14
CA GLY A 218 -12.47 20.31 -12.52
C GLY A 218 -11.57 19.22 -11.95
N PRO A 219 -10.24 19.37 -12.04
CA PRO A 219 -9.28 18.44 -11.47
C PRO A 219 -9.44 18.19 -9.95
N GLU A 220 -9.60 19.27 -9.18
CA GLU A 220 -9.78 19.19 -7.73
C GLU A 220 -11.14 18.60 -7.36
N LEU A 221 -12.19 18.92 -8.12
CA LEU A 221 -13.51 18.31 -7.96
C LEU A 221 -13.48 16.79 -8.20
N LEU A 222 -12.75 16.35 -9.22
CA LEU A 222 -12.60 14.91 -9.51
C LEU A 222 -11.90 14.19 -8.35
N VAL A 223 -10.75 14.68 -7.93
CA VAL A 223 -9.92 14.03 -6.89
C VAL A 223 -10.60 14.14 -5.52
N GLY A 224 -11.04 15.34 -5.13
CA GLY A 224 -11.74 15.57 -3.89
C GLY A 224 -13.07 14.80 -3.84
N GLY A 225 -13.81 14.76 -4.95
CA GLY A 225 -15.03 13.99 -5.10
C GLY A 225 -14.81 12.48 -4.96
N ALA A 226 -13.71 11.94 -5.49
CA ALA A 226 -13.35 10.53 -5.33
C ALA A 226 -13.09 10.17 -3.86
N TYR A 227 -12.38 11.01 -3.10
CA TYR A 227 -12.21 10.81 -1.65
C TYR A 227 -13.54 10.92 -0.89
N LEU A 228 -14.39 11.89 -1.22
CA LEU A 228 -15.71 12.04 -0.60
C LEU A 228 -16.60 10.83 -0.91
N LEU A 229 -16.56 10.32 -2.14
CA LEU A 229 -17.26 9.10 -2.52
C LEU A 229 -16.75 7.90 -1.72
N ALA A 230 -15.44 7.73 -1.59
CA ALA A 230 -14.84 6.71 -0.75
C ALA A 230 -15.33 6.80 0.69
N GLY A 231 -15.30 8.00 1.28
CA GLY A 231 -15.80 8.25 2.64
C GLY A 231 -17.29 7.94 2.77
N SER A 232 -18.10 8.30 1.77
CA SER A 232 -19.55 8.04 1.76
C SER A 232 -19.87 6.54 1.69
N LEU A 233 -19.13 5.77 0.89
CA LEU A 233 -19.27 4.31 0.85
C LEU A 233 -18.91 3.68 2.21
N LEU A 234 -17.84 4.15 2.84
CA LEU A 234 -17.39 3.68 4.15
C LEU A 234 -18.35 4.06 5.29
N LEU A 235 -19.19 5.07 5.14
CA LEU A 235 -20.28 5.36 6.08
C LEU A 235 -21.31 4.22 6.19
N LEU A 236 -21.51 3.47 5.10
CA LEU A 236 -22.44 2.34 5.08
C LEU A 236 -21.82 1.07 5.68
N LEU A 237 -20.51 1.05 5.94
CA LEU A 237 -19.80 -0.09 6.54
C LEU A 237 -20.31 -0.37 7.94
N GLN A 238 -20.53 -1.65 8.27
CA GLN A 238 -20.97 -2.11 9.60
C GLN A 238 -19.98 -3.17 10.13
N PRO A 239 -18.81 -2.75 10.64
CA PRO A 239 -17.87 -3.69 11.24
C PRO A 239 -18.40 -4.16 12.58
N HIS A 240 -18.14 -5.43 12.93
CA HIS A 240 -18.49 -5.99 14.22
C HIS A 240 -17.43 -5.58 15.26
N GLU A 241 -17.32 -4.28 15.53
CA GLU A 241 -16.39 -3.77 16.54
C GLU A 241 -17.00 -3.93 17.94
N ARG A 242 -16.30 -4.62 18.82
CA ARG A 242 -16.60 -4.59 20.26
C ARG A 242 -15.94 -3.36 20.86
N LEU A 243 -16.63 -2.24 20.83
CA LEU A 243 -16.22 -1.03 21.56
C LEU A 243 -16.45 -1.27 23.04
N GLU A 244 -15.47 -1.82 23.75
CA GLU A 244 -15.49 -1.75 25.21
C GLU A 244 -15.35 -0.27 25.62
N PRO A 245 -16.25 0.26 26.47
CA PRO A 245 -16.10 1.61 27.01
C PRO A 245 -14.85 1.63 27.92
N ARG A 246 -13.70 1.90 27.33
CA ARG A 246 -12.49 2.18 28.11
C ARG A 246 -12.50 3.64 28.51
N PRO A 247 -12.30 3.97 29.80
CA PRO A 247 -12.12 5.36 30.20
C PRO A 247 -10.97 5.95 29.39
N TRP A 248 -11.19 7.15 28.84
CA TRP A 248 -10.21 7.84 28.01
C TRP A 248 -8.95 8.12 28.85
N GLN A 249 -7.95 7.26 28.72
CA GLN A 249 -6.62 7.48 29.25
C GLN A 249 -5.77 8.05 28.12
N ALA A 250 -5.06 9.14 28.41
CA ALA A 250 -4.11 9.70 27.45
C ALA A 250 -3.17 8.59 26.96
N PRO A 251 -2.92 8.46 25.63
CA PRO A 251 -2.07 7.42 25.12
C PRO A 251 -0.65 7.60 25.68
N HIS A 252 -0.15 6.60 26.37
CA HIS A 252 1.27 6.50 26.73
C HIS A 252 2.02 6.01 25.46
N LEU A 253 2.16 6.91 24.47
CA LEU A 253 2.63 6.60 23.12
C LEU A 253 3.89 5.73 23.12
N TRP A 254 4.85 6.04 24.01
CA TRP A 254 6.09 5.28 24.11
C TRP A 254 5.88 3.87 24.67
N GLU A 255 5.02 3.72 25.67
CA GLU A 255 4.68 2.42 26.25
C GLU A 255 3.87 1.57 25.26
N ASP A 256 2.94 2.16 24.55
CA ASP A 256 2.14 1.50 23.52
C ASP A 256 2.99 1.01 22.34
N LEU A 257 3.95 1.83 21.88
CA LEU A 257 4.91 1.42 20.84
C LEU A 257 5.82 0.30 21.36
N LYS A 258 6.31 0.42 22.61
CA LYS A 258 7.13 -0.60 23.24
C LYS A 258 6.38 -1.92 23.37
N LEU A 259 5.09 -1.86 23.73
CA LEU A 259 4.23 -3.05 23.82
C LEU A 259 4.08 -3.73 22.44
N GLY A 260 3.85 -2.96 21.39
CA GLY A 260 3.78 -3.48 20.02
C GLY A 260 5.09 -4.14 19.58
N LEU A 261 6.23 -3.50 19.85
CA LEU A 261 7.57 -4.04 19.55
C LEU A 261 7.87 -5.29 20.39
N GLN A 262 7.51 -5.31 21.68
CA GLN A 262 7.66 -6.47 22.54
C GLN A 262 6.81 -7.64 22.05
N TYR A 263 5.56 -7.39 21.65
CA TYR A 263 4.68 -8.41 21.10
C TYR A 263 5.26 -9.02 19.81
N ILE A 264 5.72 -8.17 18.87
CA ILE A 264 6.40 -8.64 17.65
C ILE A 264 7.66 -9.47 18.00
N GLY A 265 8.43 -9.03 18.99
CA GLY A 265 9.64 -9.74 19.46
C GLY A 265 9.34 -11.12 20.06
N GLN A 266 8.21 -11.27 20.74
CA GLN A 266 7.77 -12.53 21.39
C GLN A 266 7.08 -13.49 20.43
N MET A 267 6.53 -13.00 19.29
CA MET A 267 5.80 -13.80 18.31
C MET A 267 6.65 -14.03 17.06
N PRO A 268 7.36 -15.17 16.97
CA PRO A 268 8.31 -15.41 15.87
C PRO A 268 7.66 -15.42 14.49
N LEU A 269 6.41 -15.90 14.37
CA LEU A 269 5.66 -15.91 13.11
C LEU A 269 5.38 -14.48 12.61
N ILE A 270 4.92 -13.60 13.51
CA ILE A 270 4.64 -12.20 13.18
C ILE A 270 5.93 -11.47 12.80
N ARG A 271 7.00 -11.71 13.57
CA ARG A 271 8.32 -11.15 13.27
C ARG A 271 8.84 -11.61 11.90
N ALA A 272 8.73 -12.91 11.60
CA ALA A 272 9.14 -13.45 10.30
C ALA A 272 8.34 -12.84 9.15
N ALA A 273 7.01 -12.72 9.30
CA ALA A 273 6.15 -12.09 8.30
C ALA A 273 6.52 -10.62 8.05
N LEU A 274 6.72 -9.84 9.12
CA LEU A 274 7.14 -8.43 9.01
C LEU A 274 8.51 -8.29 8.35
N LEU A 275 9.50 -9.07 8.77
CA LEU A 275 10.83 -9.03 8.16
C LEU A 275 10.78 -9.38 6.67
N GLN A 276 9.98 -10.37 6.28
CA GLN A 276 9.83 -10.76 4.89
C GLN A 276 9.18 -9.67 4.05
N MET A 277 8.19 -8.97 4.61
CA MET A 277 7.58 -7.81 3.95
C MET A 277 8.57 -6.65 3.82
N VAL A 278 9.37 -6.37 4.84
CA VAL A 278 10.43 -5.34 4.76
C VAL A 278 11.42 -5.67 3.65
N VAL A 279 11.91 -6.91 3.57
CA VAL A 279 12.82 -7.34 2.49
C VAL A 279 12.17 -7.17 1.12
N LEU A 280 10.91 -7.59 0.98
CA LEU A 280 10.16 -7.48 -0.27
C LEU A 280 9.99 -6.02 -0.73
N TYR A 281 9.54 -5.14 0.16
CA TYR A 281 9.35 -3.72 -0.19
C TYR A 281 10.66 -3.00 -0.44
N SER A 282 11.74 -3.37 0.27
CA SER A 282 13.10 -2.90 -0.01
C SER A 282 13.56 -3.27 -1.41
N LEU A 283 13.23 -4.50 -1.84
CA LEU A 283 13.53 -4.97 -3.19
C LEU A 283 12.76 -4.19 -4.25
N PHE A 284 11.46 -3.94 -4.04
CA PHE A 284 10.67 -3.15 -4.99
C PHE A 284 11.13 -1.68 -5.07
N ALA A 285 11.57 -1.11 -3.95
CA ALA A 285 12.16 0.22 -3.95
C ALA A 285 13.47 0.26 -4.76
N ALA A 286 14.34 -0.73 -4.56
CA ALA A 286 15.56 -0.87 -5.36
C ALA A 286 15.25 -1.04 -6.85
N LEU A 287 14.28 -1.90 -7.19
CA LEU A 287 13.87 -2.15 -8.57
C LEU A 287 13.34 -0.88 -9.24
N ALA A 288 12.62 -0.02 -8.52
CA ALA A 288 12.10 1.22 -9.08
C ALA A 288 13.21 2.15 -9.62
N VAL A 289 14.36 2.23 -8.91
CA VAL A 289 15.54 2.98 -9.38
C VAL A 289 16.26 2.23 -10.51
N LEU A 290 16.49 0.94 -10.32
CA LEU A 290 17.21 0.13 -11.32
C LEU A 290 16.44 0.02 -12.63
N ALA A 291 15.11 0.11 -12.62
CA ALA A 291 14.28 0.10 -13.82
C ALA A 291 14.58 1.29 -14.74
N VAL A 292 14.89 2.46 -14.19
CA VAL A 292 15.30 3.62 -15.00
C VAL A 292 16.60 3.31 -15.74
N ARG A 293 17.60 2.79 -15.02
CA ARG A 293 18.88 2.42 -15.61
C ARG A 293 18.75 1.27 -16.62
N MET A 294 17.88 0.29 -16.32
CA MET A 294 17.58 -0.78 -17.30
C MET A 294 16.97 -0.22 -18.58
N ALA A 295 16.06 0.75 -18.49
CA ALA A 295 15.49 1.37 -19.68
C ALA A 295 16.56 2.08 -20.52
N GLU A 296 17.50 2.81 -19.89
CA GLU A 296 18.62 3.47 -20.59
C GLU A 296 19.54 2.51 -21.35
N VAL A 297 19.81 1.31 -20.80
CA VAL A 297 20.70 0.33 -21.43
C VAL A 297 19.97 -0.61 -22.39
N THR A 298 18.66 -0.53 -22.47
CA THR A 298 17.85 -1.36 -23.38
C THR A 298 17.60 -0.61 -24.69
N ALA A 299 18.05 -1.17 -25.79
CA ALA A 299 18.06 -0.48 -27.10
C ALA A 299 16.65 -0.06 -27.60
N GLU A 300 15.60 -0.76 -27.16
CA GLU A 300 14.21 -0.52 -27.55
C GLU A 300 13.47 0.44 -26.62
N LEU A 301 14.10 0.98 -25.56
CA LEU A 301 13.48 1.87 -24.57
C LEU A 301 14.27 3.17 -24.43
N GLU A 302 13.57 4.21 -24.04
CA GLU A 302 14.17 5.46 -23.52
C GLU A 302 14.07 5.49 -21.99
N ALA A 303 14.91 6.29 -21.33
CA ALA A 303 14.98 6.35 -19.87
C ALA A 303 13.64 6.70 -19.21
N ASP A 304 12.81 7.54 -19.86
CA ASP A 304 11.49 7.95 -19.40
C ASP A 304 10.42 6.84 -19.57
N GLN A 305 10.72 5.80 -20.38
CA GLN A 305 9.84 4.65 -20.58
C GLN A 305 10.04 3.51 -19.54
N PHE A 306 10.79 3.75 -18.46
CA PHE A 306 10.98 2.76 -17.37
C PHE A 306 9.64 2.28 -16.77
N GLY A 307 8.57 3.05 -16.93
CA GLY A 307 7.23 2.68 -16.53
C GLY A 307 6.74 1.36 -17.14
N VAL A 308 7.21 0.99 -18.34
CA VAL A 308 6.89 -0.29 -19.00
C VAL A 308 7.42 -1.47 -18.16
N LEU A 309 8.64 -1.34 -17.62
CA LEU A 309 9.25 -2.34 -16.74
C LEU A 309 8.48 -2.46 -15.42
N LEU A 310 8.11 -1.34 -14.81
CA LEU A 310 7.30 -1.35 -13.59
C LEU A 310 5.89 -1.90 -13.82
N ALA A 311 5.29 -1.63 -14.99
CA ALA A 311 4.00 -2.21 -15.36
C ALA A 311 4.08 -3.73 -15.50
N ALA A 312 5.18 -4.28 -16.04
CA ALA A 312 5.42 -5.73 -16.09
C ALA A 312 5.50 -6.33 -14.68
N ALA A 313 6.19 -5.68 -13.73
CA ALA A 313 6.22 -6.10 -12.33
C ALA A 313 4.82 -6.09 -11.71
N GLY A 314 4.04 -5.02 -11.93
CA GLY A 314 2.67 -4.89 -11.45
C GLY A 314 1.74 -5.96 -12.00
N LEU A 315 1.83 -6.25 -13.30
CA LEU A 315 1.07 -7.33 -13.94
C LEU A 315 1.42 -8.70 -13.35
N GLY A 316 2.72 -8.97 -13.19
CA GLY A 316 3.18 -10.20 -12.54
C GLY A 316 2.66 -10.33 -11.11
N MET A 317 2.67 -9.24 -10.33
CA MET A 317 2.13 -9.22 -8.97
C MET A 317 0.63 -9.48 -8.96
N ALA A 318 -0.15 -8.91 -9.89
CA ALA A 318 -1.58 -9.17 -10.01
C ALA A 318 -1.87 -10.66 -10.32
N ILE A 319 -1.13 -11.25 -11.26
CA ILE A 319 -1.25 -12.67 -11.60
C ILE A 319 -0.89 -13.55 -10.39
N GLY A 320 0.22 -13.26 -9.70
CA GLY A 320 0.64 -14.01 -8.52
C GLY A 320 -0.37 -13.90 -7.37
N ALA A 321 -0.91 -12.71 -7.12
CA ALA A 321 -1.94 -12.48 -6.10
C ALA A 321 -3.22 -13.25 -6.42
N PHE A 322 -3.66 -13.22 -7.68
CA PHE A 322 -4.80 -14.00 -8.14
C PHE A 322 -4.56 -15.50 -7.91
N TRP A 323 -3.39 -16.02 -8.28
CA TRP A 323 -3.04 -17.42 -8.09
C TRP A 323 -3.05 -17.85 -6.62
N VAL A 324 -2.46 -17.04 -5.73
CA VAL A 324 -2.50 -17.30 -4.28
C VAL A 324 -3.92 -17.26 -3.74
N GLY A 325 -4.73 -16.30 -4.16
CA GLY A 325 -6.12 -16.20 -3.74
C GLY A 325 -6.99 -17.40 -4.16
N ASP A 326 -6.68 -17.94 -5.34
CA ASP A 326 -7.36 -19.12 -5.92
C ASP A 326 -6.97 -20.44 -5.21
N THR A 327 -5.67 -20.67 -5.09
CA THR A 327 -5.12 -21.97 -4.65
C THR A 327 -4.53 -21.95 -3.24
N GLY A 328 -4.53 -20.79 -2.59
CA GLY A 328 -3.77 -20.58 -1.36
C GLY A 328 -4.16 -21.44 -0.18
N ARG A 329 -5.36 -22.05 -0.20
CA ARG A 329 -5.79 -23.03 0.80
C ARG A 329 -5.17 -24.42 0.62
N LEU A 330 -4.71 -24.74 -0.59
CA LEU A 330 -4.15 -26.05 -0.94
C LEU A 330 -2.67 -26.15 -0.57
N VAL A 331 -2.01 -25.00 -0.39
CA VAL A 331 -0.56 -24.90 -0.18
C VAL A 331 -0.26 -24.15 1.13
N SER A 332 0.67 -24.66 1.92
CA SER A 332 1.04 -24.03 3.18
C SER A 332 1.64 -22.63 2.94
N ARG A 333 1.40 -21.68 3.87
CA ARG A 333 1.97 -20.32 3.80
C ARG A 333 3.49 -20.34 3.69
N ARG A 334 4.14 -21.31 4.37
CA ARG A 334 5.58 -21.55 4.28
C ARG A 334 6.02 -21.89 2.86
N ALA A 335 5.27 -22.76 2.18
CA ALA A 335 5.58 -23.15 0.81
C ALA A 335 5.39 -22.00 -0.17
N TRP A 336 4.30 -21.21 -0.03
CA TRP A 336 4.09 -20.00 -0.82
C TRP A 336 5.22 -18.99 -0.65
N SER A 337 5.57 -18.68 0.59
CA SER A 337 6.67 -17.77 0.92
C SER A 337 8.02 -18.26 0.39
N GLY A 338 8.30 -19.56 0.52
CA GLY A 338 9.53 -20.16 -0.02
C GLY A 338 9.60 -20.09 -1.53
N LEU A 339 8.51 -20.46 -2.22
CA LEU A 339 8.41 -20.38 -3.68
C LEU A 339 8.55 -18.94 -4.16
N GLY A 340 7.87 -17.99 -3.50
CA GLY A 340 7.98 -16.57 -3.82
C GLY A 340 9.40 -16.05 -3.66
N SER A 341 10.07 -16.36 -2.54
CA SER A 341 11.46 -15.95 -2.30
C SER A 341 12.45 -16.56 -3.32
N LEU A 342 12.22 -17.83 -3.70
CA LEU A 342 13.01 -18.48 -4.73
C LEU A 342 12.81 -17.79 -6.08
N LEU A 343 11.55 -17.50 -6.45
CA LEU A 343 11.24 -16.84 -7.72
C LEU A 343 11.82 -15.42 -7.78
N LEU A 344 11.77 -14.67 -6.68
CA LEU A 344 12.42 -13.36 -6.56
C LEU A 344 13.93 -13.47 -6.78
N CYS A 345 14.59 -14.41 -6.08
CA CYS A 345 16.03 -14.64 -6.19
C CYS A 345 16.45 -15.02 -7.63
N LEU A 346 15.74 -15.97 -8.24
CA LEU A 346 16.04 -16.43 -9.62
C LEU A 346 15.80 -15.32 -10.65
N SER A 347 14.72 -14.55 -10.51
CA SER A 347 14.41 -13.43 -11.39
C SER A 347 15.50 -12.36 -11.34
N LEU A 348 15.95 -11.98 -10.14
CA LEU A 348 17.05 -11.01 -9.96
C LEU A 348 18.36 -11.53 -10.55
N ALA A 349 18.70 -12.80 -10.30
CA ALA A 349 19.90 -13.40 -10.87
C ALA A 349 19.83 -13.44 -12.42
N ALA A 350 18.67 -13.74 -12.98
CA ALA A 350 18.49 -13.77 -14.44
C ALA A 350 18.55 -12.37 -15.07
N LEU A 351 18.05 -11.34 -14.37
CA LEU A 351 18.12 -9.94 -14.82
C LEU A 351 19.56 -9.47 -15.00
N SER A 352 20.52 -9.99 -14.23
CA SER A 352 21.95 -9.66 -14.40
C SER A 352 22.53 -10.11 -15.75
N TRP A 353 21.89 -11.04 -16.46
CA TRP A 353 22.33 -11.55 -17.77
C TRP A 353 21.43 -11.09 -18.94
N THR A 354 20.36 -10.37 -18.66
CA THR A 354 19.40 -9.90 -19.67
C THR A 354 19.54 -8.41 -20.00
N GLU A 355 20.63 -7.77 -19.57
CA GLU A 355 20.92 -6.36 -19.88
C GLU A 355 20.82 -6.11 -21.40
N GLY A 356 20.15 -5.03 -21.77
CA GLY A 356 19.95 -4.62 -23.16
C GLY A 356 18.93 -5.44 -23.95
N LYS A 357 18.20 -6.38 -23.32
CA LYS A 357 17.20 -7.22 -23.99
C LYS A 357 15.81 -6.99 -23.41
N LEU A 358 14.94 -6.32 -24.13
CA LEU A 358 13.62 -5.92 -23.63
C LEU A 358 12.73 -7.10 -23.20
N PHE A 359 12.44 -8.03 -24.11
CA PHE A 359 11.49 -9.12 -23.84
C PHE A 359 11.90 -10.06 -22.70
N PRO A 360 13.17 -10.54 -22.64
CA PRO A 360 13.62 -11.32 -21.49
C PRO A 360 13.54 -10.54 -20.17
N SER A 361 13.90 -9.25 -20.16
CA SER A 361 13.82 -8.40 -18.97
C SER A 361 12.38 -8.23 -18.49
N LEU A 362 11.43 -7.97 -19.39
CA LEU A 362 9.99 -7.90 -19.07
C LEU A 362 9.48 -9.20 -18.46
N ALA A 363 9.88 -10.36 -19.03
CA ALA A 363 9.47 -11.66 -18.51
C ALA A 363 9.98 -11.90 -17.08
N TRP A 364 11.27 -11.63 -16.82
CA TRP A 364 11.85 -11.80 -15.49
C TRP A 364 11.33 -10.81 -14.48
N ILE A 365 11.05 -9.55 -14.87
CA ILE A 365 10.42 -8.55 -14.02
C ILE A 365 8.98 -8.94 -13.68
N ALA A 366 8.23 -9.48 -14.63
CA ALA A 366 6.89 -10.00 -14.37
C ALA A 366 6.92 -11.21 -13.40
N LEU A 367 7.88 -12.14 -13.59
CA LEU A 367 8.08 -13.25 -12.65
C LEU A 367 8.52 -12.77 -11.25
N LEU A 368 9.34 -11.72 -11.16
CA LEU A 368 9.71 -11.08 -9.92
C LEU A 368 8.47 -10.49 -9.22
N GLY A 369 7.61 -9.78 -9.95
CA GLY A 369 6.34 -9.29 -9.43
C GLY A 369 5.44 -10.42 -8.91
N CYS A 370 5.31 -11.51 -9.68
CA CYS A 370 4.58 -12.71 -9.26
C CYS A 370 5.15 -13.28 -7.94
N GLY A 371 6.46 -13.49 -7.85
CA GLY A 371 7.15 -13.91 -6.63
C GLY A 371 6.87 -12.99 -5.44
N GLY A 372 6.81 -11.68 -5.69
CA GLY A 372 6.44 -10.69 -4.68
C GLY A 372 5.04 -10.90 -4.10
N ALA A 373 4.04 -11.19 -4.93
CA ALA A 373 2.69 -11.49 -4.47
C ALA A 373 2.61 -12.81 -3.69
N LEU A 374 3.37 -13.84 -4.12
CA LEU A 374 3.45 -15.12 -3.41
C LEU A 374 4.03 -14.97 -2.00
N VAL A 375 4.77 -13.91 -1.73
CA VAL A 375 5.25 -13.54 -0.39
C VAL A 375 4.25 -12.62 0.31
N ALA A 376 3.89 -11.50 -0.32
CA ALA A 376 3.10 -10.43 0.31
C ALA A 376 1.74 -10.92 0.81
N VAL A 377 0.98 -11.62 -0.03
CA VAL A 377 -0.40 -12.03 0.27
C VAL A 377 -0.47 -12.98 1.46
N PRO A 378 0.30 -14.10 1.53
CA PRO A 378 0.26 -14.99 2.68
C PRO A 378 0.81 -14.35 3.96
N MET A 379 1.83 -13.48 3.87
CA MET A 379 2.41 -12.83 5.04
C MET A 379 1.47 -11.77 5.62
N GLN A 380 0.79 -10.99 4.77
CA GLN A 380 -0.24 -10.05 5.22
C GLN A 380 -1.41 -10.79 5.90
N THR A 381 -1.84 -11.90 5.32
CA THR A 381 -2.91 -12.75 5.90
C THR A 381 -2.48 -13.30 7.26
N LEU A 382 -1.25 -13.80 7.38
CA LEU A 382 -0.70 -14.30 8.64
C LEU A 382 -0.71 -13.21 9.72
N LEU A 383 -0.26 -12.00 9.40
CA LEU A 383 -0.30 -10.87 10.32
C LEU A 383 -1.71 -10.56 10.83
N GLN A 384 -2.71 -10.61 9.94
CA GLN A 384 -4.11 -10.35 10.28
C GLN A 384 -4.73 -11.44 11.15
N GLU A 385 -4.38 -12.71 10.91
CA GLU A 385 -4.92 -13.85 11.66
C GLU A 385 -4.29 -14.03 13.04
N GLU A 386 -2.97 -13.82 13.14
CA GLU A 386 -2.21 -14.06 14.37
C GLU A 386 -2.20 -12.84 15.32
N THR A 387 -2.60 -11.65 14.83
CA THR A 387 -2.61 -10.45 15.68
C THR A 387 -3.95 -10.30 16.38
N PRO A 388 -3.99 -10.30 17.72
CA PRO A 388 -5.19 -10.05 18.51
C PRO A 388 -5.81 -8.69 18.19
N GLU A 389 -7.12 -8.59 18.29
CA GLU A 389 -7.88 -7.39 17.90
C GLU A 389 -7.36 -6.10 18.57
N HIS A 390 -7.05 -6.18 19.88
CA HIS A 390 -6.57 -5.05 20.68
C HIS A 390 -5.14 -4.58 20.38
N LEU A 391 -4.38 -5.32 19.54
CA LEU A 391 -3.01 -4.98 19.11
C LEU A 391 -2.90 -4.72 17.60
N ARG A 392 -3.97 -4.91 16.83
CA ARG A 392 -3.94 -4.80 15.36
C ARG A 392 -3.46 -3.44 14.88
N GLY A 393 -3.97 -2.35 15.46
CA GLY A 393 -3.55 -1.00 15.09
C GLY A 393 -2.07 -0.76 15.37
N LYS A 394 -1.57 -1.23 16.55
CA LYS A 394 -0.14 -1.10 16.91
C LYS A 394 0.76 -1.89 15.95
N VAL A 395 0.42 -3.17 15.69
CA VAL A 395 1.19 -4.03 14.79
C VAL A 395 1.15 -3.50 13.36
N PHE A 396 -0.02 -3.12 12.85
CA PHE A 396 -0.14 -2.61 11.49
C PHE A 396 0.42 -1.20 11.32
N GLY A 397 0.38 -0.36 12.37
CA GLY A 397 1.08 0.92 12.38
C GLY A 397 2.59 0.76 12.31
N LEU A 398 3.15 -0.17 13.09
CA LEU A 398 4.58 -0.52 13.03
C LEU A 398 4.96 -1.13 11.67
N GLN A 399 4.11 -2.01 11.13
CA GLN A 399 4.26 -2.56 9.78
C GLN A 399 4.30 -1.45 8.73
N ASN A 400 3.33 -0.53 8.75
CA ASN A 400 3.26 0.58 7.80
C ASN A 400 4.51 1.47 7.87
N ASN A 401 5.00 1.78 9.07
CA ASN A 401 6.24 2.53 9.26
C ASN A 401 7.45 1.76 8.71
N ALA A 402 7.60 0.48 9.06
CA ALA A 402 8.68 -0.37 8.59
C ALA A 402 8.69 -0.47 7.04
N VAL A 403 7.53 -0.59 6.41
CA VAL A 403 7.36 -0.60 4.95
C VAL A 403 7.76 0.75 4.35
N ASN A 404 7.35 1.87 4.93
CA ASN A 404 7.72 3.20 4.43
C ASN A 404 9.24 3.45 4.52
N ILE A 405 9.89 2.99 5.59
CA ILE A 405 11.37 3.04 5.70
C ILE A 405 12.01 2.12 4.64
N ALA A 406 11.46 0.91 4.47
CA ALA A 406 11.93 -0.06 3.48
C ALA A 406 11.77 0.44 2.03
N LEU A 407 10.80 1.30 1.76
CA LEU A 407 10.62 1.93 0.46
C LEU A 407 11.57 3.12 0.23
N SER A 408 12.10 3.73 1.27
CA SER A 408 12.90 4.96 1.15
C SER A 408 14.41 4.68 1.13
N LEU A 409 14.94 4.01 2.15
CA LEU A 409 16.38 3.79 2.30
C LEU A 409 16.99 2.91 1.20
N PRO A 410 16.42 1.75 0.85
CA PRO A 410 16.95 0.88 -0.20
C PRO A 410 16.94 1.50 -1.59
N LEU A 411 16.03 2.42 -1.85
CA LEU A 411 15.98 3.18 -3.10
C LEU A 411 17.28 3.95 -3.34
N VAL A 412 17.75 4.67 -2.31
CA VAL A 412 19.04 5.42 -2.37
C VAL A 412 20.22 4.44 -2.45
N LEU A 413 20.21 3.39 -1.63
CA LEU A 413 21.32 2.42 -1.59
C LEU A 413 21.48 1.67 -2.92
N ALA A 414 20.37 1.33 -3.61
CA ALA A 414 20.41 0.67 -4.90
C ALA A 414 21.00 1.58 -6.00
N GLY A 415 20.65 2.87 -5.99
CA GLY A 415 21.22 3.84 -6.92
C GLY A 415 22.73 4.02 -6.70
N VAL A 416 23.16 4.11 -5.44
CA VAL A 416 24.59 4.17 -5.09
C VAL A 416 25.30 2.87 -5.52
N ALA A 417 24.74 1.70 -5.21
CA ALA A 417 25.33 0.42 -5.59
C ALA A 417 25.45 0.27 -7.11
N GLU A 418 24.43 0.67 -7.87
CA GLU A 418 24.47 0.66 -9.34
C GLU A 418 25.59 1.55 -9.87
N THR A 419 25.76 2.74 -9.32
CA THR A 419 26.81 3.68 -9.75
C THR A 419 28.22 3.12 -9.54
N TYR A 420 28.48 2.38 -8.45
CA TYR A 420 29.82 1.86 -8.14
C TYR A 420 30.09 0.47 -8.72
N PHE A 421 29.09 -0.41 -8.76
CA PHE A 421 29.25 -1.81 -9.13
C PHE A 421 28.62 -2.17 -10.48
N GLY A 422 27.79 -1.27 -11.03
CA GLY A 422 27.03 -1.51 -12.24
C GLY A 422 25.77 -2.37 -11.98
N LEU A 423 24.93 -2.42 -13.01
CA LEU A 423 23.58 -2.99 -12.94
C LEU A 423 23.59 -4.50 -12.64
N ALA A 424 24.44 -5.28 -13.35
CA ALA A 424 24.52 -6.74 -13.19
C ALA A 424 24.91 -7.16 -11.77
N TRP A 425 25.96 -6.57 -11.20
CA TRP A 425 26.43 -6.90 -9.86
C TRP A 425 25.44 -6.45 -8.79
N THR A 426 24.73 -5.34 -9.01
CA THR A 426 23.67 -4.88 -8.12
C THR A 426 22.52 -5.88 -8.09
N PHE A 427 22.08 -6.40 -9.23
CA PHE A 427 21.07 -7.46 -9.28
C PHE A 427 21.53 -8.75 -8.59
N LEU A 428 22.77 -9.18 -8.80
CA LEU A 428 23.32 -10.36 -8.12
C LEU A 428 23.41 -10.17 -6.61
N GLY A 429 23.81 -8.98 -6.14
CA GLY A 429 23.82 -8.64 -4.73
C GLY A 429 22.42 -8.70 -4.11
N LEU A 430 21.42 -8.13 -4.79
CA LEU A 430 20.03 -8.21 -4.37
C LEU A 430 19.49 -9.64 -4.39
N ALA A 431 19.86 -10.45 -5.38
CA ALA A 431 19.51 -11.88 -5.44
C ALA A 431 20.08 -12.64 -4.23
N ALA A 432 21.36 -12.42 -3.89
CA ALA A 432 22.02 -13.05 -2.75
C ALA A 432 21.36 -12.63 -1.42
N LEU A 433 21.05 -11.34 -1.24
CA LEU A 433 20.36 -10.83 -0.07
C LEU A 433 18.94 -11.41 0.06
N THR A 434 18.17 -11.40 -1.03
CA THR A 434 16.80 -11.92 -1.04
C THR A 434 16.78 -13.44 -0.82
N GLY A 435 17.70 -14.17 -1.45
CA GLY A 435 17.84 -15.61 -1.29
C GLY A 435 18.23 -16.02 0.13
N SER A 436 19.21 -15.34 0.74
CA SER A 436 19.65 -15.60 2.11
C SER A 436 18.54 -15.27 3.13
N ALA A 437 17.87 -14.12 2.97
CA ALA A 437 16.73 -13.75 3.79
C ALA A 437 15.56 -14.76 3.65
N GLY A 438 15.25 -15.17 2.42
CA GLY A 438 14.23 -16.18 2.14
C GLY A 438 14.51 -17.52 2.82
N LEU A 439 15.75 -18.02 2.75
CA LEU A 439 16.17 -19.27 3.40
C LEU A 439 16.09 -19.18 4.93
N TYR A 440 16.57 -18.07 5.50
CA TYR A 440 16.49 -17.82 6.94
C TYR A 440 15.05 -17.81 7.45
N LEU A 441 14.18 -17.06 6.77
CA LEU A 441 12.78 -16.92 7.14
C LEU A 441 11.98 -18.22 6.90
N TRP A 442 12.30 -18.96 5.83
CA TRP A 442 11.73 -20.27 5.59
C TRP A 442 12.07 -21.27 6.69
N GLY A 443 13.30 -21.20 7.23
CA GLY A 443 13.74 -21.97 8.39
C GLY A 443 12.98 -21.61 9.67
N LEU A 444 12.71 -20.31 9.91
CA LEU A 444 11.93 -19.83 11.05
C LEU A 444 10.48 -20.33 11.01
N LEU A 445 9.82 -20.17 9.86
CA LEU A 445 8.44 -20.63 9.64
C LEU A 445 8.29 -22.15 9.78
N GLY A 446 9.38 -22.91 9.58
CA GLY A 446 9.36 -24.37 9.67
C GLY A 446 9.48 -24.91 11.08
N ARG A 447 10.11 -24.19 11.99
CA ARG A 447 10.31 -24.65 13.39
C ARG A 447 9.03 -24.60 14.22
N GLU A 448 8.05 -23.84 13.81
CA GLU A 448 6.80 -23.63 14.57
C GLU A 448 5.60 -24.40 14.02
N GLY A 449 5.64 -24.89 12.79
CA GLY A 449 4.63 -25.81 12.26
C GLY A 449 4.64 -27.21 12.87
N HIS A 450 5.57 -27.47 13.81
CA HIS A 450 5.68 -28.72 14.58
C HIS A 450 5.38 -28.54 16.08
N ARG A 451 4.94 -27.36 16.51
CA ARG A 451 4.39 -27.11 17.86
C ARG A 451 2.90 -26.86 17.78
#